data_e86fab5fa737c3cb5407baaeb929583c
#
_entry.id   e86fab5fa737c3cb5407baaeb929583c
#
_cell.length_a   1.000
_cell.length_b   1.000
_cell.length_c   1.000
_cell.angle_alpha   90.00
_cell.angle_beta   90.00
_cell.angle_gamma   90.00
#
_symmetry.space_group_name_H-M   'P 1'
#
loop_
_entity.id
_entity.type
_entity.pdbx_description
1 polymer ?
#
loop_
_entity_poly.entity_id
_entity_poly.type
_entity_poly.pdbx_seq_one_letter_code
_entity_poly.pdbx_strand_id
1 'polypeptide(L)'
;MTESNFGYEKINDKEHSSRVRGVFNKVANKYDFMNDVMSLGMQRLWKKTFINNIKSGASENLNVVDLAGGTGDIGFRFLKKFPKNNFVNIVDINQEMLKEGEKISSTINLSEKCNFICSQGESISLADSYADILTISFGIRNVSNREKCLEE
;
A
#
# COMPACT_ATOMS: atom_id res chain seq x y z
N MET A 1 -27.09 -0.40 8.43
CA MET A 1 -25.81 -1.08 8.70
C MET A 1 -25.58 -1.96 7.51
N THR A 2 -24.51 -1.70 6.76
CA THR A 2 -24.13 -2.51 5.61
C THR A 2 -23.51 -3.82 6.12
N GLU A 3 -23.95 -4.94 5.58
CA GLU A 3 -23.42 -6.27 5.86
C GLU A 3 -22.38 -6.62 4.82
N SER A 4 -21.25 -7.18 5.23
CA SER A 4 -20.20 -7.69 4.35
C SER A 4 -19.90 -9.16 4.63
N ASN A 5 -19.40 -9.88 3.63
CA ASN A 5 -19.06 -11.29 3.76
C ASN A 5 -17.60 -11.45 4.19
N PHE A 6 -17.36 -12.20 5.27
CA PHE A 6 -16.04 -12.66 5.69
C PHE A 6 -16.00 -14.20 5.62
N GLY A 7 -15.47 -14.73 4.54
CA GLY A 7 -15.57 -16.16 4.25
C GLY A 7 -17.02 -16.58 4.05
N TYR A 8 -17.51 -17.48 4.89
CA TYR A 8 -18.90 -18.00 4.88
C TYR A 8 -19.83 -17.27 5.86
N GLU A 9 -19.34 -16.27 6.63
CA GLU A 9 -20.10 -15.55 7.65
C GLU A 9 -20.48 -14.15 7.15
N LYS A 10 -21.72 -13.74 7.43
CA LYS A 10 -22.17 -12.35 7.26
C LYS A 10 -21.87 -11.57 8.54
N ILE A 11 -21.07 -10.54 8.44
CA ILE A 11 -20.66 -9.69 9.56
C ILE A 11 -20.87 -8.23 9.21
N ASN A 12 -20.93 -7.36 10.21
CA ASN A 12 -20.99 -5.93 9.97
C ASN A 12 -19.62 -5.36 9.54
N ASP A 13 -19.62 -4.22 8.84
CA ASP A 13 -18.41 -3.65 8.23
C ASP A 13 -17.32 -3.35 9.25
N LYS A 14 -17.67 -2.95 10.49
CA LYS A 14 -16.67 -2.71 11.55
C LYS A 14 -15.99 -4.00 12.00
N GLU A 15 -16.74 -5.06 12.12
CA GLU A 15 -16.22 -6.38 12.48
C GLU A 15 -15.41 -6.98 11.33
N HIS A 16 -15.85 -6.80 10.10
CA HIS A 16 -15.09 -7.19 8.91
C HIS A 16 -13.71 -6.52 8.89
N SER A 17 -13.65 -5.20 9.03
CA SER A 17 -12.40 -4.44 9.06
C SER A 17 -11.49 -4.86 10.21
N SER A 18 -12.06 -5.16 11.38
CA SER A 18 -11.29 -5.64 12.53
C SER A 18 -10.71 -7.04 12.31
N ARG A 19 -11.49 -7.97 11.77
CA ARG A 19 -11.01 -9.34 11.47
C ARG A 19 -9.96 -9.36 10.37
N VAL A 20 -10.17 -8.59 9.30
CA VAL A 20 -9.18 -8.43 8.22
C VAL A 20 -7.87 -7.88 8.79
N ARG A 21 -7.92 -6.83 9.61
CA ARG A 21 -6.73 -6.28 10.29
C ARG A 21 -6.04 -7.31 11.16
N GLY A 22 -6.79 -8.12 11.91
CA GLY A 22 -6.24 -9.19 12.76
C GLY A 22 -5.48 -10.26 11.96
N VAL A 23 -5.93 -10.60 10.76
CA VAL A 23 -5.23 -11.53 9.86
C VAL A 23 -3.92 -10.91 9.38
N PHE A 24 -3.95 -9.67 8.89
CA PHE A 24 -2.75 -8.97 8.40
C PHE A 24 -1.70 -8.77 9.50
N ASN A 25 -2.12 -8.46 10.73
CA ASN A 25 -1.19 -8.33 11.87
C ASN A 25 -0.39 -9.62 12.14
N LYS A 26 -1.04 -10.78 12.01
CA LYS A 26 -0.39 -12.08 12.27
C LYS A 26 0.62 -12.47 11.19
N VAL A 27 0.47 -11.93 9.98
CA VAL A 27 1.28 -12.33 8.83
C VAL A 27 2.17 -11.20 8.29
N ALA A 28 2.19 -10.02 8.92
CA ALA A 28 2.90 -8.84 8.41
C ALA A 28 4.36 -9.14 8.03
N ASN A 29 5.10 -9.83 8.87
CA ASN A 29 6.50 -10.20 8.64
C ASN A 29 6.71 -11.32 7.59
N LYS A 30 5.64 -12.00 7.15
CA LYS A 30 5.66 -13.07 6.13
C LYS A 30 4.72 -12.77 4.97
N TYR A 31 4.15 -11.58 4.95
CA TYR A 31 3.08 -11.22 4.00
C TYR A 31 3.53 -11.38 2.55
N ASP A 32 4.67 -10.81 2.18
CA ASP A 32 5.19 -10.91 0.82
C ASP A 32 5.57 -12.35 0.45
N PHE A 33 6.15 -13.10 1.38
CA PHE A 33 6.44 -14.51 1.17
C PHE A 33 5.17 -15.34 0.96
N MET A 34 4.15 -15.11 1.77
CA MET A 34 2.88 -15.83 1.66
C MET A 34 2.17 -15.52 0.33
N ASN A 35 2.19 -14.25 -0.09
CA ASN A 35 1.67 -13.84 -1.39
C ASN A 35 2.47 -14.45 -2.56
N ASP A 36 3.77 -14.57 -2.44
CA ASP A 36 4.61 -15.27 -3.44
C ASP A 36 4.21 -16.74 -3.57
N VAL A 37 4.06 -17.44 -2.45
CA VAL A 37 3.65 -18.85 -2.46
C VAL A 37 2.25 -19.01 -3.06
N MET A 38 1.28 -18.20 -2.62
CA MET A 38 -0.11 -18.29 -3.09
C MET A 38 -0.26 -17.93 -4.57
N SER A 39 0.55 -17.04 -5.09
CA SER A 39 0.54 -16.61 -6.51
C SER A 39 1.51 -17.39 -7.39
N LEU A 40 2.23 -18.39 -6.84
CA LEU A 40 3.34 -19.07 -7.52
C LEU A 40 4.37 -18.09 -8.10
N GLY A 41 4.62 -16.98 -7.39
CA GLY A 41 5.52 -15.91 -7.81
C GLY A 41 4.97 -14.94 -8.86
N MET A 42 3.77 -15.17 -9.40
CA MET A 42 3.19 -14.32 -10.45
C MET A 42 2.96 -12.87 -9.99
N GLN A 43 2.71 -12.64 -8.69
CA GLN A 43 2.59 -11.29 -8.17
C GLN A 43 3.82 -10.41 -8.44
N ARG A 44 5.02 -11.00 -8.49
CA ARG A 44 6.26 -10.26 -8.79
C ARG A 44 6.27 -9.75 -10.23
N LEU A 45 5.74 -10.53 -11.17
CA LEU A 45 5.59 -10.12 -12.57
C LEU A 45 4.55 -9.00 -12.70
N TRP A 46 3.40 -9.15 -12.05
CA TRP A 46 2.35 -8.12 -12.06
C TRP A 46 2.85 -6.80 -11.48
N LYS A 47 3.50 -6.83 -10.32
CA LYS A 47 4.10 -5.63 -9.70
C LYS A 47 5.17 -5.01 -10.59
N LYS A 48 6.02 -5.82 -11.27
CA LYS A 48 7.00 -5.33 -12.23
C LYS A 48 6.34 -4.66 -13.43
N THR A 49 5.32 -5.28 -14.01
CA THR A 49 4.54 -4.72 -15.13
C THR A 49 3.83 -3.43 -14.70
N PHE A 50 3.23 -3.41 -13.52
CA PHE A 50 2.57 -2.23 -12.96
C PHE A 50 3.54 -1.04 -12.90
N ILE A 51 4.70 -1.23 -12.28
CA ILE A 51 5.73 -0.19 -12.18
C ILE A 51 6.27 0.20 -13.58
N ASN A 52 6.37 -0.74 -14.53
CA ASN A 52 6.83 -0.43 -15.87
C ASN A 52 5.85 0.42 -16.68
N ASN A 53 4.56 0.35 -16.38
CA ASN A 53 3.54 1.16 -17.02
C ASN A 53 3.46 2.59 -16.45
N ILE A 54 4.09 2.86 -15.30
CA ILE A 54 4.18 4.23 -14.79
C ILE A 54 5.10 5.01 -15.72
N LYS A 55 4.51 5.93 -16.47
CA LYS A 55 5.21 6.88 -17.33
C LYS A 55 5.57 8.12 -16.52
N SER A 56 6.56 8.06 -15.68
CA SER A 56 7.14 9.27 -15.12
C SER A 56 8.04 9.87 -16.18
N GLY A 57 7.54 10.79 -16.95
CA GLY A 57 8.36 11.50 -17.95
C GLY A 57 9.45 12.27 -17.25
N ALA A 58 10.64 11.71 -17.12
CA ALA A 58 11.89 12.33 -16.64
C ALA A 58 11.79 13.34 -15.46
N SER A 59 10.63 13.42 -14.80
CA SER A 59 10.37 14.35 -13.70
C SER A 59 11.15 13.93 -12.47
N GLU A 60 11.83 14.90 -11.92
CA GLU A 60 12.53 14.79 -10.64
C GLU A 60 11.66 15.41 -9.54
N ASN A 61 11.90 15.04 -8.29
CA ASN A 61 11.20 15.59 -7.12
C ASN A 61 9.69 15.26 -7.10
N LEU A 62 9.30 14.06 -7.51
CA LEU A 62 7.92 13.62 -7.44
C LEU A 62 7.56 13.18 -6.02
N ASN A 63 6.40 13.66 -5.57
CA ASN A 63 5.71 13.16 -4.39
C ASN A 63 4.78 12.03 -4.79
N VAL A 64 5.14 10.81 -4.43
CA VAL A 64 4.35 9.61 -4.74
C VAL A 64 3.60 9.16 -3.50
N VAL A 65 2.34 8.78 -3.67
CA VAL A 65 1.53 8.16 -2.63
C VAL A 65 1.25 6.72 -3.02
N ASP A 66 1.69 5.78 -2.20
CA ASP A 66 1.37 4.34 -2.34
C ASP A 66 0.28 3.99 -1.33
N LEU A 67 -0.97 4.06 -1.78
CA LEU A 67 -2.16 3.88 -0.96
C LEU A 67 -2.48 2.39 -0.79
N ALA A 68 -2.81 1.98 0.44
CA ALA A 68 -2.88 0.59 0.87
C ALA A 68 -1.57 -0.14 0.55
N GLY A 69 -0.45 0.54 0.79
CA GLY A 69 0.88 0.11 0.39
C GLY A 69 1.47 -1.02 1.25
N GLY A 70 0.87 -1.29 2.41
CA GLY A 70 1.29 -2.35 3.32
C GLY A 70 2.75 -2.20 3.76
N THR A 71 3.60 -3.15 3.37
CA THR A 71 5.04 -3.13 3.64
C THR A 71 5.84 -2.20 2.72
N GLY A 72 5.19 -1.57 1.72
CA GLY A 72 5.80 -0.60 0.82
C GLY A 72 6.48 -1.18 -0.42
N ASP A 73 6.21 -2.42 -0.80
CA ASP A 73 6.88 -3.07 -1.94
C ASP A 73 6.74 -2.29 -3.26
N ILE A 74 5.57 -1.71 -3.54
CA ILE A 74 5.36 -0.89 -4.75
C ILE A 74 6.16 0.40 -4.67
N GLY A 75 6.10 1.10 -3.55
CA GLY A 75 6.88 2.33 -3.31
C GLY A 75 8.38 2.09 -3.47
N PHE A 76 8.91 1.00 -2.91
CA PHE A 76 10.33 0.64 -3.06
C PHE A 76 10.72 0.31 -4.50
N ARG A 77 9.87 -0.40 -5.23
CA ARG A 77 10.08 -0.68 -6.67
C ARG A 77 10.07 0.60 -7.50
N PHE A 78 9.18 1.53 -7.14
CA PHE A 78 9.15 2.85 -7.77
C PHE A 78 10.48 3.58 -7.57
N LEU A 79 10.95 3.72 -6.33
CA LEU A 79 12.20 4.40 -6.01
C LEU A 79 13.43 3.74 -6.65
N LYS A 80 13.45 2.41 -6.77
CA LYS A 80 14.52 1.68 -7.46
C LYS A 80 14.52 1.94 -8.97
N LYS A 81 13.36 2.08 -9.58
CA LYS A 81 13.24 2.37 -11.01
C LYS A 81 13.50 3.84 -11.34
N PHE A 82 13.06 4.73 -10.47
CA PHE A 82 13.17 6.18 -10.61
C PHE A 82 13.97 6.77 -9.44
N PRO A 83 15.31 6.58 -9.41
CA PRO A 83 16.12 6.88 -8.22
C PRO A 83 16.41 8.36 -8.01
N LYS A 84 16.00 9.23 -8.94
CA LYS A 84 16.14 10.68 -8.81
C LYS A 84 15.39 11.19 -7.57
N ASN A 85 15.45 12.44 -7.21
CA ASN A 85 14.96 13.01 -5.96
C ASN A 85 13.44 12.81 -5.71
N ASN A 86 12.96 11.58 -5.85
CA ASN A 86 11.58 11.20 -5.64
C ASN A 86 11.37 10.75 -4.19
N PHE A 87 10.18 11.00 -3.67
CA PHE A 87 9.77 10.66 -2.31
C PHE A 87 8.46 9.87 -2.34
N VAL A 88 8.36 8.84 -1.51
CA VAL A 88 7.17 8.00 -1.45
C VAL A 88 6.55 8.03 -0.05
N ASN A 89 5.28 8.39 0.03
CA ASN A 89 4.46 8.21 1.21
C ASN A 89 3.70 6.88 1.07
N ILE A 90 4.01 5.94 1.94
CA ILE A 90 3.34 4.65 2.03
C ILE A 90 2.22 4.80 3.06
N VAL A 91 0.98 4.74 2.58
CA VAL A 91 -0.22 4.94 3.40
C VAL A 91 -0.93 3.61 3.56
N ASP A 92 -1.15 3.20 4.78
CA ASP A 92 -1.92 1.98 5.08
C ASP A 92 -2.67 2.13 6.41
N ILE A 93 -3.78 1.44 6.55
CA ILE A 93 -4.55 1.39 7.80
C ILE A 93 -3.90 0.48 8.84
N ASN A 94 -2.99 -0.41 8.42
CA ASN A 94 -2.36 -1.40 9.26
C ASN A 94 -0.98 -0.97 9.74
N GLN A 95 -0.90 -0.53 10.98
CA GLN A 95 0.34 -0.07 11.63
C GLN A 95 1.45 -1.13 11.67
N GLU A 96 1.12 -2.40 11.80
CA GLU A 96 2.14 -3.47 11.87
C GLU A 96 2.79 -3.71 10.49
N MET A 97 2.01 -3.57 9.41
CA MET A 97 2.54 -3.62 8.05
C MET A 97 3.50 -2.44 7.79
N LEU A 98 3.13 -1.23 8.23
CA LEU A 98 3.96 -0.04 8.09
C LEU A 98 5.28 -0.18 8.88
N LYS A 99 5.23 -0.66 10.12
CA LYS A 99 6.43 -0.94 10.93
C LYS A 99 7.38 -1.94 10.26
N GLU A 100 6.83 -2.96 9.61
CA GLU A 100 7.65 -3.91 8.85
C GLU A 100 8.26 -3.23 7.62
N GLY A 101 7.49 -2.37 6.94
CA GLY A 101 7.97 -1.54 5.83
C GLY A 101 9.13 -0.61 6.24
N GLU A 102 9.04 0.03 7.39
CA GLU A 102 10.12 0.87 7.95
C GLU A 102 11.42 0.07 8.13
N LYS A 103 11.34 -1.14 8.66
CA LYS A 103 12.52 -2.02 8.81
C LYS A 103 13.10 -2.40 7.45
N ILE A 104 12.24 -2.78 6.49
CA ILE A 104 12.67 -3.13 5.15
C ILE A 104 13.33 -1.92 4.47
N SER A 105 12.74 -0.73 4.54
CA SER A 105 13.28 0.49 3.93
C SER A 105 14.69 0.82 4.45
N SER A 106 14.92 0.63 5.76
CA SER A 106 16.23 0.81 6.39
C SER A 106 17.25 -0.22 5.88
N THR A 107 16.83 -1.49 5.74
CA THR A 107 17.71 -2.57 5.25
C THR A 107 18.16 -2.34 3.80
N ILE A 108 17.30 -1.71 2.97
CA ILE A 108 17.59 -1.46 1.55
C ILE A 108 18.05 -0.02 1.26
N ASN A 109 18.36 0.76 2.29
CA ASN A 109 18.84 2.14 2.22
C ASN A 109 17.87 3.11 1.51
N LEU A 110 16.57 2.97 1.76
CA LEU A 110 15.52 3.84 1.22
C LEU A 110 14.76 4.62 2.32
N SER A 111 15.15 4.52 3.57
CA SER A 111 14.44 5.14 4.70
C SER A 111 14.28 6.66 4.56
N GLU A 112 15.30 7.35 4.03
CA GLU A 112 15.24 8.81 3.83
C GLU A 112 14.34 9.25 2.66
N LYS A 113 13.91 8.31 1.83
CA LYS A 113 13.03 8.54 0.68
C LYS A 113 11.61 8.05 0.88
N CYS A 114 11.31 7.51 2.06
CA CYS A 114 10.01 6.94 2.39
C CYS A 114 9.46 7.55 3.67
N ASN A 115 8.16 7.80 3.67
CA ASN A 115 7.39 8.09 4.87
C ASN A 115 6.28 7.06 5.01
N PHE A 116 5.94 6.69 6.24
CA PHE A 116 4.93 5.67 6.55
C PHE A 116 3.81 6.31 7.35
N ILE A 117 2.60 6.34 6.78
CA ILE A 117 1.45 7.05 7.33
C ILE A 117 0.34 6.05 7.64
N CYS A 118 -0.01 5.93 8.92
CA CYS A 118 -1.14 5.12 9.32
C CYS A 118 -2.43 5.92 9.18
N SER A 119 -3.16 5.68 8.08
CA SER A 119 -4.40 6.40 7.78
C SER A 119 -5.38 5.51 7.00
N GLN A 120 -6.68 5.88 7.04
CA GLN A 120 -7.69 5.28 6.18
C GLN A 120 -7.58 5.88 4.78
N GLY A 121 -7.89 5.08 3.75
CA GLY A 121 -7.87 5.56 2.37
C GLY A 121 -8.94 6.60 2.06
N GLU A 122 -9.98 6.69 2.89
CA GLU A 122 -11.08 7.65 2.80
C GLU A 122 -10.79 8.99 3.50
N SER A 123 -9.61 9.12 4.15
CA SER A 123 -9.17 10.34 4.85
C SER A 123 -7.68 10.24 5.09
N ILE A 124 -6.90 10.66 4.10
CA ILE A 124 -5.44 10.60 4.13
C ILE A 124 -4.90 11.87 4.81
N SER A 125 -3.91 11.70 5.70
CA SER A 125 -3.30 12.84 6.41
C SER A 125 -2.23 13.52 5.55
N LEU A 126 -2.59 13.94 4.35
CA LEU A 126 -1.76 14.72 3.42
C LEU A 126 -2.52 15.98 2.99
N ALA A 127 -1.81 16.96 2.46
CA ALA A 127 -2.43 18.18 1.95
C ALA A 127 -3.10 17.92 0.59
N ASP A 128 -4.09 18.72 0.25
CA ASP A 128 -4.73 18.70 -1.07
C ASP A 128 -3.69 18.93 -2.17
N SER A 129 -3.85 18.22 -3.29
CA SER A 129 -2.95 18.33 -4.44
C SER A 129 -1.47 18.01 -4.14
N TYR A 130 -1.21 17.24 -3.08
CA TYR A 130 0.15 16.88 -2.67
C TYR A 130 0.81 15.88 -3.62
N ALA A 131 0.05 14.89 -4.10
CA ALA A 131 0.60 13.78 -4.85
C ALA A 131 0.72 14.09 -6.35
N ASP A 132 1.92 13.89 -6.91
CA ASP A 132 2.14 13.88 -8.37
C ASP A 132 1.73 12.54 -8.97
N ILE A 133 1.89 11.44 -8.21
CA ILE A 133 1.51 10.08 -8.58
C ILE A 133 0.87 9.40 -7.38
N LEU A 134 -0.31 8.81 -7.60
CA LEU A 134 -0.94 7.91 -6.64
C LEU A 134 -0.96 6.50 -7.20
N THR A 135 -0.51 5.53 -6.42
CA THR A 135 -0.59 4.11 -6.72
C THR A 135 -1.45 3.37 -5.70
N ILE A 136 -2.25 2.43 -6.17
CA ILE A 136 -2.95 1.48 -5.32
C ILE A 136 -2.89 0.10 -5.96
N SER A 137 -2.22 -0.84 -5.30
CA SER A 137 -1.99 -2.18 -5.83
C SER A 137 -2.64 -3.23 -4.93
N PHE A 138 -3.65 -3.94 -5.45
CA PHE A 138 -4.45 -4.95 -4.75
C PHE A 138 -5.23 -4.46 -3.53
N GLY A 139 -5.01 -3.24 -3.04
CA GLY A 139 -5.59 -2.71 -1.80
C GLY A 139 -7.03 -2.24 -1.90
N ILE A 140 -7.46 -1.72 -3.06
CA ILE A 140 -8.76 -1.07 -3.25
C ILE A 140 -9.97 -1.96 -2.86
N ARG A 141 -9.84 -3.27 -2.98
CA ARG A 141 -10.88 -4.24 -2.60
C ARG A 141 -11.15 -4.28 -1.10
N ASN A 142 -10.19 -3.84 -0.28
CA ASN A 142 -10.26 -3.86 1.18
C ASN A 142 -10.70 -2.51 1.76
N VAL A 143 -10.87 -1.49 0.91
CA VAL A 143 -11.35 -0.16 1.30
C VAL A 143 -12.87 -0.23 1.52
N SER A 144 -13.34 0.34 2.62
CA SER A 144 -14.75 0.26 3.02
C SER A 144 -15.64 1.11 2.12
N ASN A 145 -15.23 2.32 1.81
CA ASN A 145 -15.91 3.22 0.88
C ASN A 145 -14.96 3.60 -0.27
N ARG A 146 -15.06 2.87 -1.38
CA ARG A 146 -14.17 3.05 -2.53
C ARG A 146 -14.38 4.37 -3.25
N GLU A 147 -15.63 4.84 -3.33
CA GLU A 147 -15.95 6.13 -3.96
C GLU A 147 -15.26 7.26 -3.19
N LYS A 148 -15.48 7.33 -1.88
CA LYS A 148 -14.84 8.32 -1.03
C LYS A 148 -13.31 8.25 -1.06
N CYS A 149 -12.74 7.04 -1.15
CA CYS A 149 -11.29 6.85 -1.27
C CYS A 149 -10.72 7.35 -2.60
N LEU A 150 -11.53 7.35 -3.67
CA LEU A 150 -11.12 7.85 -4.99
C LEU A 150 -11.37 9.36 -5.15
N GLU A 151 -12.22 9.94 -4.30
CA GLU A 151 -12.47 11.38 -4.24
C GLU A 151 -11.40 12.10 -3.42
N GLU A 152 -10.83 11.41 -2.42
CA GLU A 152 -9.75 11.88 -1.55
C GLU A 152 -8.44 12.05 -2.33
#